data_9eeb93a7a71409ba5ede03485cd0c6e5
#
_entry.id   9eeb93a7a71409ba5ede03485cd0c6e5
#
_cell.length_a   1.000
_cell.length_b   1.000
_cell.length_c   1.000
_cell.angle_alpha   90.00
_cell.angle_beta   90.00
_cell.angle_gamma   90.00
#
_symmetry.space_group_name_H-M   'P 1'
#
loop_
_entity.id
_entity.type
_entity.pdbx_description
1 polymer ?
#
loop_
_entity_poly.entity_id
_entity_poly.type
_entity_poly.pdbx_seq_one_letter_code
_entity_poly.pdbx_strand_id
1 'polypeptide(L)'
;MKKLVFLLSFTLATYMSNAQHYEANWESLNKRGIPAWFHQDKFGIFIHWGLYSVPSYAPVIPNSGESYAEWYWYRIREGNKHFRAFHDSVYGKNFQYQQFEPMFKAELFDPKQWADVFKRSGARYVVLTSKHHEGYCLWDSKEADRDWGRAWNAVTGTPQRDLLGDLTNAVRDAGLKMGYYYSLYEWFNPLWQTDKEKFVTEHLFPQFKDLVTKYKPSVIFSDGEWEMSDTAWHSPELLAWLFNDSPVTKDVVIDDRWGGNTRGKNTGATYTTSEYGAGMDPNVIWEESQGIGHSYGYNRNEQLDDYKTSNALILTLIDVVARGGNLLLDIGPAADGTIPVIMQQRLIDMGNWLQVNGEAIYGTEAWKQSYQWSEGKKPEKKGESYMAGYSAAELAKPRKDTAYVEYFFTRKDKDLFCIVPAYAPQVRIKGFRPAANKVRILGSNKTITGKQSGNDFIIDMSSLKPDELSTTPFVVRLQDAL
;
A
#
# COMPACT_ATOMS: atom_id res chain seq x y z
N MET A 1 -71.74 27.86 18.11
CA MET A 1 -70.75 26.97 17.51
C MET A 1 -69.39 27.65 17.53
N LYS A 2 -68.56 27.32 18.54
CA LYS A 2 -67.19 27.89 18.65
C LYS A 2 -66.21 26.91 18.01
N LYS A 3 -65.51 27.37 16.97
CA LYS A 3 -64.41 26.61 16.34
C LYS A 3 -63.14 26.79 17.14
N LEU A 4 -62.62 25.70 17.69
CA LEU A 4 -61.33 25.61 18.36
C LEU A 4 -60.27 25.36 17.29
N VAL A 5 -59.33 26.30 17.12
CA VAL A 5 -58.19 26.16 16.26
C VAL A 5 -57.01 25.64 17.13
N PHE A 6 -56.57 24.41 16.89
CA PHE A 6 -55.33 23.87 17.51
C PHE A 6 -54.13 24.31 16.67
N LEU A 7 -53.30 25.19 17.27
CA LEU A 7 -51.97 25.50 16.73
C LEU A 7 -51.00 24.39 17.19
N LEU A 8 -50.56 23.56 16.24
CA LEU A 8 -49.45 22.62 16.46
C LEU A 8 -48.12 23.37 16.27
N SER A 9 -47.44 23.66 17.39
CA SER A 9 -46.08 24.19 17.36
C SER A 9 -45.11 23.05 17.09
N PHE A 10 -44.58 22.98 15.88
CA PHE A 10 -43.43 22.09 15.53
C PHE A 10 -42.14 22.76 16.05
N THR A 11 -41.60 22.30 17.17
CA THR A 11 -40.23 22.60 17.59
C THR A 11 -39.26 21.79 16.76
N LEU A 12 -38.63 22.42 15.77
CA LEU A 12 -37.47 21.86 15.07
C LEU A 12 -36.28 21.84 16.05
N ALA A 13 -36.03 20.70 16.66
CA ALA A 13 -34.78 20.48 17.37
C ALA A 13 -33.67 20.31 16.30
N THR A 14 -32.91 21.39 16.04
CA THR A 14 -31.67 21.29 15.30
C THR A 14 -30.66 20.53 16.16
N TYR A 15 -30.47 19.24 15.87
CA TYR A 15 -29.30 18.54 16.35
C TYR A 15 -28.08 19.19 15.68
N MET A 16 -27.44 20.13 16.36
CA MET A 16 -26.06 20.50 16.04
C MET A 16 -25.23 19.25 16.38
N SER A 17 -24.89 18.46 15.39
CA SER A 17 -23.81 17.50 15.47
C SER A 17 -22.54 18.33 15.75
N ASN A 18 -22.15 18.43 17.02
CA ASN A 18 -20.81 18.93 17.35
C ASN A 18 -19.83 17.99 16.66
N ALA A 19 -19.18 18.47 15.60
CA ALA A 19 -18.06 17.74 15.02
C ALA A 19 -17.05 17.51 16.17
N GLN A 20 -16.65 16.26 16.36
CA GLN A 20 -15.69 15.90 17.39
C GLN A 20 -14.39 16.67 17.12
N HIS A 21 -13.95 17.46 18.10
CA HIS A 21 -12.68 18.16 18.05
C HIS A 21 -11.59 17.31 18.70
N TYR A 22 -10.42 17.22 18.09
CA TYR A 22 -9.29 16.43 18.55
C TYR A 22 -8.18 17.34 19.08
N GLU A 23 -7.79 17.12 20.33
CA GLU A 23 -6.65 17.79 20.94
C GLU A 23 -5.33 17.26 20.36
N ALA A 24 -4.27 18.08 20.44
CA ALA A 24 -2.94 17.73 19.94
C ALA A 24 -2.20 16.73 20.86
N ASN A 25 -2.81 15.58 21.07
CA ASN A 25 -2.25 14.45 21.81
C ASN A 25 -2.83 13.13 21.33
N TRP A 26 -2.08 12.05 21.47
CA TRP A 26 -2.48 10.73 20.98
C TRP A 26 -3.73 10.16 21.66
N GLU A 27 -3.98 10.50 22.93
CA GLU A 27 -5.19 10.02 23.62
C GLU A 27 -6.46 10.55 22.93
N SER A 28 -6.43 11.80 22.49
CA SER A 28 -7.54 12.42 21.76
C SER A 28 -7.58 11.96 20.30
N LEU A 29 -6.45 11.97 19.60
CA LEU A 29 -6.35 11.59 18.19
C LEU A 29 -6.82 10.14 17.96
N ASN A 30 -6.49 9.22 18.87
CA ASN A 30 -6.89 7.79 18.77
C ASN A 30 -8.42 7.58 18.87
N LYS A 31 -9.20 8.57 19.29
CA LYS A 31 -10.66 8.49 19.32
C LYS A 31 -11.30 8.67 17.92
N ARG A 32 -10.51 9.08 16.91
CA ARG A 32 -11.03 9.32 15.57
C ARG A 32 -11.47 8.05 14.86
N GLY A 33 -10.74 6.98 15.01
CA GLY A 33 -10.91 5.76 14.22
C GLY A 33 -10.34 5.91 12.80
N ILE A 34 -10.16 4.78 12.13
CA ILE A 34 -9.73 4.71 10.73
C ILE A 34 -11.00 4.62 9.86
N PRO A 35 -11.15 5.46 8.81
CA PRO A 35 -12.28 5.38 7.88
C PRO A 35 -12.48 3.98 7.31
N ALA A 36 -13.72 3.49 7.37
CA ALA A 36 -14.07 2.09 7.02
C ALA A 36 -13.70 1.70 5.59
N TRP A 37 -13.71 2.66 4.67
CA TRP A 37 -13.37 2.42 3.27
C TRP A 37 -11.98 1.78 3.12
N PHE A 38 -11.00 2.17 3.96
CA PHE A 38 -9.63 1.68 3.88
C PHE A 38 -9.55 0.17 4.11
N HIS A 39 -10.24 -0.31 5.15
CA HIS A 39 -10.30 -1.75 5.42
C HIS A 39 -11.08 -2.54 4.36
N GLN A 40 -11.99 -1.88 3.63
CA GLN A 40 -12.79 -2.52 2.58
C GLN A 40 -12.06 -2.62 1.23
N ASP A 41 -11.21 -1.64 0.92
CA ASP A 41 -10.58 -1.49 -0.40
C ASP A 41 -9.41 -2.45 -0.64
N LYS A 42 -8.72 -2.91 0.39
CA LYS A 42 -7.76 -4.04 0.41
C LYS A 42 -6.53 -3.95 -0.47
N PHE A 43 -6.58 -3.25 -1.61
CA PHE A 43 -5.51 -3.22 -2.59
C PHE A 43 -5.28 -1.81 -3.14
N GLY A 44 -4.05 -1.31 -2.98
CA GLY A 44 -3.55 -0.05 -3.51
C GLY A 44 -2.28 -0.21 -4.33
N ILE A 45 -1.98 0.80 -5.15
CA ILE A 45 -0.72 0.93 -5.88
C ILE A 45 0.13 1.99 -5.19
N PHE A 46 1.37 1.64 -4.87
CA PHE A 46 2.40 2.57 -4.46
C PHE A 46 3.25 2.97 -5.66
N ILE A 47 3.74 4.20 -5.70
CA ILE A 47 4.57 4.68 -6.81
C ILE A 47 5.77 5.41 -6.22
N HIS A 48 6.96 4.86 -6.42
CA HIS A 48 8.21 5.56 -6.13
C HIS A 48 8.78 6.17 -7.41
N TRP A 49 8.63 7.49 -7.55
CA TRP A 49 9.06 8.24 -8.74
C TRP A 49 9.60 9.61 -8.35
N GLY A 50 10.77 9.98 -8.86
CA GLY A 50 11.47 11.21 -8.53
C GLY A 50 12.83 11.30 -9.21
N LEU A 51 13.71 12.19 -8.74
CA LEU A 51 15.04 12.37 -9.33
C LEU A 51 15.90 11.10 -9.34
N TYR A 52 15.72 10.22 -8.36
CA TYR A 52 16.40 8.92 -8.30
C TYR A 52 16.04 7.98 -9.47
N SER A 53 14.94 8.25 -10.17
CA SER A 53 14.60 7.53 -11.41
C SER A 53 15.52 7.89 -12.58
N VAL A 54 16.32 8.95 -12.48
CA VAL A 54 17.32 9.31 -13.51
C VAL A 54 18.51 8.35 -13.47
N PRO A 55 19.28 8.23 -12.35
CA PRO A 55 20.29 7.20 -12.24
C PRO A 55 19.69 5.80 -12.22
N SER A 56 18.51 5.61 -11.62
CA SER A 56 17.77 4.35 -11.54
C SER A 56 18.68 3.15 -11.28
N TYR A 57 19.51 3.24 -10.25
CA TYR A 57 20.57 2.27 -9.99
C TYR A 57 20.62 1.88 -8.51
N ALA A 58 20.61 0.59 -8.28
CA ALA A 58 21.09 -0.07 -7.07
C ALA A 58 21.70 -1.44 -7.43
N PRO A 59 22.58 -2.02 -6.59
CA PRO A 59 22.94 -3.42 -6.74
C PRO A 59 21.72 -4.30 -6.47
N VAL A 60 21.61 -5.42 -7.16
CA VAL A 60 20.54 -6.39 -6.88
C VAL A 60 21.03 -7.38 -5.83
N ILE A 61 20.62 -7.17 -4.59
CA ILE A 61 20.95 -8.00 -3.43
C ILE A 61 19.62 -8.44 -2.80
N PRO A 62 19.18 -9.70 -3.01
CA PRO A 62 17.90 -10.17 -2.49
C PRO A 62 17.76 -9.97 -0.97
N ASN A 63 16.60 -9.53 -0.53
CA ASN A 63 16.26 -9.27 0.88
C ASN A 63 17.18 -8.27 1.57
N SER A 64 17.63 -7.25 0.86
CA SER A 64 18.49 -6.19 1.36
C SER A 64 18.00 -4.82 0.93
N GLY A 65 17.92 -3.86 1.86
CA GLY A 65 17.69 -2.44 1.55
C GLY A 65 18.81 -1.77 0.75
N GLU A 66 19.93 -2.45 0.48
CA GLU A 66 20.92 -1.98 -0.48
C GLU A 66 20.41 -2.04 -1.94
N SER A 67 19.36 -2.78 -2.21
CA SER A 67 18.73 -2.85 -3.54
C SER A 67 17.83 -1.64 -3.86
N TYR A 68 17.68 -0.69 -2.95
CA TYR A 68 16.77 0.45 -3.08
C TYR A 68 17.38 1.58 -3.92
N ALA A 69 16.91 1.76 -5.15
CA ALA A 69 17.40 2.78 -6.07
C ALA A 69 17.02 4.21 -5.63
N GLU A 70 15.94 4.39 -4.91
CA GLU A 70 15.50 5.67 -4.35
C GLU A 70 16.43 6.19 -3.26
N TRP A 71 17.27 5.32 -2.68
CA TRP A 71 18.33 5.71 -1.73
C TRP A 71 19.64 6.14 -2.38
N TYR A 72 19.68 6.29 -3.71
CA TYR A 72 20.90 6.53 -4.50
C TYR A 72 21.76 7.68 -3.96
N TRP A 73 21.16 8.86 -3.68
CA TRP A 73 21.94 10.00 -3.18
C TRP A 73 22.55 9.73 -1.82
N TYR A 74 21.81 9.16 -0.90
CA TYR A 74 22.32 8.79 0.41
C TYR A 74 23.49 7.81 0.29
N ARG A 75 23.35 6.77 -0.52
CA ARG A 75 24.36 5.73 -0.73
C ARG A 75 25.67 6.28 -1.33
N ILE A 76 25.62 7.20 -2.28
CA ILE A 76 26.83 7.83 -2.79
C ILE A 76 27.49 8.77 -1.75
N ARG A 77 26.71 9.42 -0.91
CA ARG A 77 27.22 10.31 0.14
C ARG A 77 27.88 9.55 1.29
N GLU A 78 27.32 8.42 1.71
CA GLU A 78 27.96 7.55 2.72
C GLU A 78 29.17 6.76 2.18
N GLY A 79 29.45 6.84 0.88
CA GLY A 79 30.61 6.18 0.28
C GLY A 79 30.39 4.71 -0.08
N ASN A 80 29.13 4.25 -0.25
CA ASN A 80 28.84 2.88 -0.66
C ASN A 80 29.55 2.55 -1.98
N LYS A 81 30.39 1.50 -1.96
CA LYS A 81 31.29 1.16 -3.07
C LYS A 81 30.58 0.85 -4.40
N HIS A 82 29.40 0.21 -4.34
CA HIS A 82 28.65 -0.17 -5.53
C HIS A 82 28.05 1.07 -6.20
N PHE A 83 27.41 1.94 -5.42
CA PHE A 83 26.81 3.17 -5.91
C PHE A 83 27.90 4.16 -6.40
N ARG A 84 29.01 4.29 -5.65
CA ARG A 84 30.13 5.15 -6.07
C ARG A 84 30.77 4.67 -7.36
N ALA A 85 31.03 3.36 -7.51
CA ALA A 85 31.62 2.82 -8.72
C ALA A 85 30.74 3.08 -9.96
N PHE A 86 29.43 2.87 -9.85
CA PHE A 86 28.48 3.20 -10.91
C PHE A 86 28.47 4.71 -11.20
N HIS A 87 28.31 5.53 -10.17
CA HIS A 87 28.25 6.98 -10.30
C HIS A 87 29.48 7.56 -11.00
N ASP A 88 30.66 7.20 -10.51
CA ASP A 88 31.93 7.69 -11.04
C ASP A 88 32.17 7.23 -12.49
N SER A 89 31.72 6.02 -12.82
CA SER A 89 31.85 5.45 -14.16
C SER A 89 30.92 6.08 -15.18
N VAL A 90 29.66 6.36 -14.80
CA VAL A 90 28.62 6.81 -15.74
C VAL A 90 28.54 8.33 -15.82
N TYR A 91 28.68 9.02 -14.70
CA TYR A 91 28.48 10.46 -14.61
C TYR A 91 29.79 11.23 -14.33
N GLY A 92 30.79 10.56 -13.79
CA GLY A 92 32.06 11.16 -13.39
C GLY A 92 32.10 11.56 -11.92
N LYS A 93 33.31 11.54 -11.33
CA LYS A 93 33.53 11.75 -9.89
C LYS A 93 33.02 13.10 -9.34
N ASN A 94 32.98 14.13 -10.20
CA ASN A 94 32.57 15.48 -9.81
C ASN A 94 31.11 15.77 -10.06
N PHE A 95 30.36 14.85 -10.68
CA PHE A 95 28.91 15.01 -10.91
C PHE A 95 28.17 15.01 -9.58
N GLN A 96 27.33 16.01 -9.38
CA GLN A 96 26.53 16.15 -8.16
C GLN A 96 25.09 15.68 -8.39
N TYR A 97 24.45 15.17 -7.35
CA TYR A 97 23.07 14.67 -7.45
C TYR A 97 22.09 15.70 -8.01
N GLN A 98 22.26 16.98 -7.63
CA GLN A 98 21.42 18.09 -8.11
C GLN A 98 21.48 18.30 -9.64
N GLN A 99 22.50 17.76 -10.29
CA GLN A 99 22.61 17.80 -11.75
C GLN A 99 21.69 16.80 -12.45
N PHE A 100 21.05 15.90 -11.71
CA PHE A 100 19.98 15.06 -12.24
C PHE A 100 18.68 15.84 -12.47
N GLU A 101 18.46 16.96 -11.76
CA GLU A 101 17.23 17.74 -11.88
C GLU A 101 16.89 18.08 -13.35
N PRO A 102 17.77 18.70 -14.18
CA PRO A 102 17.45 18.98 -15.59
C PRO A 102 17.31 17.73 -16.47
N MET A 103 17.62 16.54 -15.95
CA MET A 103 17.50 15.27 -16.67
C MET A 103 16.17 14.55 -16.39
N PHE A 104 15.43 14.94 -15.35
CA PHE A 104 14.13 14.39 -14.99
C PHE A 104 13.03 15.04 -15.81
N LYS A 105 12.87 14.62 -17.06
CA LYS A 105 12.02 15.30 -18.04
C LYS A 105 10.57 14.83 -18.08
N ALA A 106 10.28 13.61 -17.63
CA ALA A 106 8.95 13.03 -17.65
C ALA A 106 8.21 13.19 -19.01
N GLU A 107 8.93 13.17 -20.13
CA GLU A 107 8.43 13.50 -21.46
C GLU A 107 7.42 12.51 -22.01
N LEU A 108 7.39 11.29 -21.48
CA LEU A 108 6.44 10.23 -21.83
C LEU A 108 5.37 10.01 -20.75
N PHE A 109 5.34 10.87 -19.71
CA PHE A 109 4.36 10.74 -18.65
C PHE A 109 2.95 11.04 -19.17
N ASP A 110 2.14 9.98 -19.24
CA ASP A 110 0.71 10.04 -19.51
C ASP A 110 -0.08 9.62 -18.27
N PRO A 111 -0.62 10.58 -17.49
CA PRO A 111 -1.34 10.28 -16.25
C PRO A 111 -2.63 9.48 -16.48
N LYS A 112 -3.26 9.60 -17.67
CA LYS A 112 -4.46 8.82 -18.00
C LYS A 112 -4.12 7.37 -18.28
N GLN A 113 -3.04 7.12 -19.00
CA GLN A 113 -2.53 5.77 -19.23
C GLN A 113 -2.14 5.10 -17.91
N TRP A 114 -1.47 5.82 -17.00
CA TRP A 114 -1.17 5.30 -15.67
C TRP A 114 -2.45 4.93 -14.91
N ALA A 115 -3.42 5.85 -14.85
CA ALA A 115 -4.68 5.64 -14.16
C ALA A 115 -5.48 4.45 -14.74
N ASP A 116 -5.45 4.25 -16.08
CA ASP A 116 -6.06 3.07 -16.72
C ASP A 116 -5.41 1.77 -16.26
N VAL A 117 -4.08 1.71 -16.25
CA VAL A 117 -3.33 0.54 -15.75
C VAL A 117 -3.71 0.23 -14.30
N PHE A 118 -3.77 1.26 -13.43
CA PHE A 118 -4.12 1.08 -12.02
C PHE A 118 -5.57 0.62 -11.84
N LYS A 119 -6.51 1.19 -12.56
CA LYS A 119 -7.91 0.74 -12.54
C LYS A 119 -8.04 -0.71 -13.01
N ARG A 120 -7.37 -1.06 -14.10
CA ARG A 120 -7.38 -2.41 -14.66
C ARG A 120 -6.68 -3.42 -13.77
N SER A 121 -5.72 -3.00 -12.93
CA SER A 121 -5.10 -3.87 -11.93
C SER A 121 -6.05 -4.31 -10.81
N GLY A 122 -7.21 -3.65 -10.68
CA GLY A 122 -8.16 -3.85 -9.58
C GLY A 122 -7.85 -3.04 -8.33
N ALA A 123 -6.82 -2.21 -8.33
CA ALA A 123 -6.53 -1.31 -7.21
C ALA A 123 -7.71 -0.36 -6.93
N ARG A 124 -7.85 0.06 -5.67
CA ARG A 124 -8.89 0.98 -5.21
C ARG A 124 -8.34 2.35 -4.83
N TYR A 125 -7.07 2.42 -4.54
CA TYR A 125 -6.36 3.67 -4.23
C TYR A 125 -4.94 3.63 -4.78
N VAL A 126 -4.35 4.81 -4.91
CA VAL A 126 -2.98 5.02 -5.40
C VAL A 126 -2.28 5.94 -4.41
N VAL A 127 -1.02 5.66 -4.11
CA VAL A 127 -0.16 6.49 -3.28
C VAL A 127 1.11 6.83 -4.07
N LEU A 128 1.32 8.11 -4.38
CA LEU A 128 2.52 8.59 -5.10
C LEU A 128 3.49 9.23 -4.11
N THR A 129 4.79 8.98 -4.27
CA THR A 129 5.82 9.78 -3.59
C THR A 129 5.67 11.24 -4.01
N SER A 130 5.05 12.08 -3.17
CA SER A 130 4.98 13.52 -3.44
C SER A 130 6.38 14.14 -3.43
N LYS A 131 7.20 13.72 -2.49
CA LYS A 131 8.65 13.85 -2.40
C LYS A 131 9.22 12.66 -1.64
N HIS A 132 10.44 12.25 -1.92
CA HIS A 132 11.19 11.28 -1.12
C HIS A 132 12.20 12.01 -0.23
N HIS A 133 13.12 11.31 0.43
CA HIS A 133 14.07 11.89 1.39
C HIS A 133 15.09 12.86 0.76
N GLU A 134 15.24 12.90 -0.56
CA GLU A 134 16.05 13.91 -1.25
C GLU A 134 15.38 15.27 -1.33
N GLY A 135 14.08 15.35 -1.00
CA GLY A 135 13.34 16.60 -0.89
C GLY A 135 12.87 17.19 -2.23
N TYR A 136 13.07 16.53 -3.37
CA TYR A 136 12.53 16.99 -4.65
C TYR A 136 11.03 16.78 -4.74
N CYS A 137 10.28 17.88 -4.87
CA CYS A 137 8.82 17.84 -4.85
C CYS A 137 8.24 17.65 -6.26
N LEU A 138 7.25 16.77 -6.42
CA LEU A 138 6.54 16.57 -7.69
C LEU A 138 5.42 17.60 -7.92
N TRP A 139 5.30 18.62 -7.04
CA TRP A 139 4.36 19.74 -7.11
C TRP A 139 5.07 21.05 -6.79
N ASP A 140 4.40 22.18 -7.02
CA ASP A 140 4.92 23.53 -6.71
C ASP A 140 5.08 23.74 -5.22
N SER A 141 6.30 23.59 -4.70
CA SER A 141 6.66 23.80 -3.29
C SER A 141 7.63 24.98 -3.15
N LYS A 142 7.09 26.08 -2.60
CA LYS A 142 7.90 27.28 -2.31
C LYS A 142 8.91 27.05 -1.20
N GLU A 143 8.59 26.19 -0.25
CA GLU A 143 9.45 25.80 0.87
C GLU A 143 10.69 25.08 0.35
N ALA A 144 10.50 24.15 -0.61
CA ALA A 144 11.63 23.44 -1.24
C ALA A 144 12.55 24.43 -1.95
N ASP A 145 12.06 25.28 -2.83
CA ASP A 145 12.89 26.27 -3.56
C ASP A 145 13.61 27.22 -2.63
N ARG A 146 12.94 27.70 -1.59
CA ARG A 146 13.52 28.61 -0.58
C ARG A 146 14.72 27.98 0.11
N ASP A 147 14.54 26.77 0.66
CA ASP A 147 15.54 26.17 1.54
C ASP A 147 16.70 25.56 0.76
N TRP A 148 16.46 25.07 -0.45
CA TRP A 148 17.49 24.61 -1.35
C TRP A 148 18.21 25.75 -2.10
N GLY A 149 17.65 26.99 -2.07
CA GLY A 149 18.20 28.17 -2.76
C GLY A 149 18.24 27.99 -4.29
N ARG A 150 17.39 27.14 -4.84
CA ARG A 150 17.25 26.82 -6.26
C ARG A 150 15.89 26.20 -6.55
N ALA A 151 15.52 26.08 -7.82
CA ALA A 151 14.39 25.27 -8.21
C ALA A 151 14.61 23.81 -7.73
N TRP A 152 13.73 23.34 -6.82
CA TRP A 152 13.80 21.99 -6.25
C TRP A 152 12.42 21.32 -6.22
N ASN A 153 11.65 21.59 -7.28
CA ASN A 153 10.36 20.95 -7.54
C ASN A 153 10.10 20.87 -9.05
N ALA A 154 9.15 20.02 -9.43
CA ALA A 154 8.84 19.73 -10.83
C ALA A 154 8.16 20.88 -11.60
N VAL A 155 7.69 21.93 -10.91
CA VAL A 155 7.01 23.07 -11.53
C VAL A 155 7.98 24.22 -11.84
N THR A 156 8.82 24.58 -10.88
CA THR A 156 9.84 25.63 -11.05
C THR A 156 11.11 25.10 -11.71
N GLY A 157 11.42 23.82 -11.48
CA GLY A 157 12.47 23.04 -12.13
C GLY A 157 11.94 22.24 -13.33
N THR A 158 12.60 21.11 -13.61
CA THR A 158 12.22 20.20 -14.71
C THR A 158 11.23 19.14 -14.21
N PRO A 159 10.13 18.86 -14.90
CA PRO A 159 9.84 19.21 -16.31
C PRO A 159 9.01 20.49 -16.50
N GLN A 160 8.89 21.37 -15.51
CA GLN A 160 8.00 22.54 -15.49
C GLN A 160 6.52 22.16 -15.57
N ARG A 161 6.15 21.14 -14.78
CA ARG A 161 4.82 20.52 -14.81
C ARG A 161 4.43 20.06 -13.41
N ASP A 162 3.16 20.29 -13.05
CA ASP A 162 2.57 19.74 -11.81
C ASP A 162 2.25 18.25 -12.01
N LEU A 163 3.27 17.40 -11.86
CA LEU A 163 3.17 15.96 -12.06
C LEU A 163 2.19 15.32 -11.07
N LEU A 164 2.20 15.80 -9.83
CA LEU A 164 1.33 15.31 -8.77
C LEU A 164 -0.13 15.68 -9.04
N GLY A 165 -0.41 16.91 -9.45
CA GLY A 165 -1.75 17.38 -9.81
C GLY A 165 -2.33 16.64 -11.00
N ASP A 166 -1.53 16.45 -12.04
CA ASP A 166 -1.94 15.74 -13.25
C ASP A 166 -2.33 14.29 -12.96
N LEU A 167 -1.51 13.56 -12.18
CA LEU A 167 -1.85 12.19 -11.79
C LEU A 167 -3.07 12.15 -10.87
N THR A 168 -3.17 13.10 -9.92
CA THR A 168 -4.32 13.19 -9.01
C THR A 168 -5.63 13.28 -9.77
N ASN A 169 -5.70 14.16 -10.77
CA ASN A 169 -6.89 14.34 -11.58
C ASN A 169 -7.23 13.05 -12.35
N ALA A 170 -6.25 12.45 -13.02
CA ALA A 170 -6.46 11.24 -13.81
C ALA A 170 -6.90 10.04 -12.95
N VAL A 171 -6.30 9.85 -11.77
CA VAL A 171 -6.65 8.77 -10.83
C VAL A 171 -8.09 8.94 -10.32
N ARG A 172 -8.48 10.16 -9.97
CA ARG A 172 -9.86 10.45 -9.54
C ARG A 172 -10.87 10.30 -10.65
N ASP A 173 -10.55 10.75 -11.85
CA ASP A 173 -11.40 10.59 -13.04
C ASP A 173 -11.61 9.10 -13.38
N ALA A 174 -10.62 8.26 -13.09
CA ALA A 174 -10.74 6.81 -13.20
C ALA A 174 -11.60 6.17 -12.08
N GLY A 175 -12.01 6.94 -11.06
CA GLY A 175 -12.82 6.49 -9.93
C GLY A 175 -12.01 5.85 -8.80
N LEU A 176 -10.70 6.12 -8.75
CA LEU A 176 -9.80 5.64 -7.69
C LEU A 176 -9.54 6.75 -6.67
N LYS A 177 -9.18 6.36 -5.43
CA LYS A 177 -8.73 7.31 -4.42
C LYS A 177 -7.25 7.63 -4.62
N MET A 178 -6.87 8.89 -4.36
CA MET A 178 -5.48 9.35 -4.47
C MET A 178 -4.92 9.71 -3.11
N GLY A 179 -3.73 9.20 -2.81
CA GLY A 179 -2.95 9.47 -1.63
C GLY A 179 -1.50 9.82 -1.96
N TYR A 180 -0.76 10.24 -0.96
CA TYR A 180 0.63 10.62 -1.11
C TYR A 180 1.50 10.01 -0.02
N TYR A 181 2.67 9.53 -0.45
CA TYR A 181 3.79 9.35 0.45
C TYR A 181 4.44 10.73 0.67
N TYR A 182 4.82 10.99 1.91
CA TYR A 182 5.46 12.22 2.31
C TYR A 182 6.61 11.92 3.29
N SER A 183 7.86 12.18 2.87
CA SER A 183 9.00 12.10 3.76
C SER A 183 8.97 13.24 4.79
N LEU A 184 9.01 12.90 6.08
CA LEU A 184 9.07 13.92 7.14
C LEU A 184 10.39 14.68 7.10
N TYR A 185 11.51 14.00 6.86
CA TYR A 185 12.79 14.67 6.78
C TYR A 185 13.39 14.64 5.36
N GLU A 186 14.38 15.49 5.14
CA GLU A 186 15.10 15.57 3.90
C GLU A 186 16.61 15.45 4.19
N TRP A 187 17.25 14.41 3.67
CA TRP A 187 18.64 14.03 4.02
C TRP A 187 19.63 15.20 4.03
N PHE A 188 19.57 16.05 3.02
CA PHE A 188 20.58 17.08 2.80
C PHE A 188 19.97 18.49 2.63
N ASN A 189 18.76 18.68 3.07
CA ASN A 189 18.14 20.00 3.12
C ASN A 189 18.97 20.90 4.06
N PRO A 190 19.40 22.09 3.61
CA PRO A 190 20.23 22.99 4.41
C PRO A 190 19.61 23.34 5.78
N LEU A 191 18.30 23.54 5.83
CA LEU A 191 17.64 23.88 7.08
C LEU A 191 17.59 22.66 8.02
N TRP A 192 17.31 21.46 7.52
CA TRP A 192 17.38 20.21 8.30
C TRP A 192 18.77 19.99 8.92
N GLN A 193 19.83 20.30 8.17
CA GLN A 193 21.21 20.10 8.61
C GLN A 193 21.63 21.12 9.67
N THR A 194 20.98 22.28 9.76
CA THR A 194 21.40 23.37 10.64
C THR A 194 20.46 23.62 11.81
N ASP A 195 19.15 23.47 11.63
CA ASP A 195 18.11 23.76 12.63
C ASP A 195 16.86 22.92 12.40
N LYS A 196 16.80 21.76 13.06
CA LYS A 196 15.69 20.80 12.90
C LYS A 196 14.35 21.36 13.37
N GLU A 197 14.33 22.21 14.39
CA GLU A 197 13.10 22.84 14.88
C GLU A 197 12.50 23.80 13.84
N LYS A 198 13.36 24.63 13.23
CA LYS A 198 12.92 25.49 12.13
C LYS A 198 12.52 24.68 10.90
N PHE A 199 13.23 23.58 10.61
CA PHE A 199 12.81 22.68 9.52
C PHE A 199 11.37 22.19 9.74
N VAL A 200 11.02 21.77 10.95
CA VAL A 200 9.65 21.32 11.25
C VAL A 200 8.65 22.46 11.11
N THR A 201 8.93 23.63 11.73
CA THR A 201 7.94 24.71 11.83
C THR A 201 7.86 25.59 10.58
N GLU A 202 8.97 25.82 9.87
CA GLU A 202 9.03 26.75 8.74
C GLU A 202 9.09 26.05 7.36
N HIS A 203 9.43 24.75 7.32
CA HIS A 203 9.47 23.95 6.07
C HIS A 203 8.38 22.86 6.07
N LEU A 204 8.48 21.88 6.98
CA LEU A 204 7.61 20.70 6.95
C LEU A 204 6.12 21.09 7.11
N PHE A 205 5.76 21.88 8.13
CA PHE A 205 4.37 22.23 8.40
C PHE A 205 3.71 23.01 7.27
N PRO A 206 4.27 24.13 6.77
CA PRO A 206 3.65 24.85 5.66
C PRO A 206 3.61 24.02 4.39
N GLN A 207 4.67 23.27 4.06
CA GLN A 207 4.73 22.41 2.88
C GLN A 207 3.68 21.27 2.94
N PHE A 208 3.56 20.58 4.08
CA PHE A 208 2.56 19.53 4.29
C PHE A 208 1.13 20.08 4.21
N LYS A 209 0.88 21.24 4.83
CA LYS A 209 -0.44 21.90 4.80
C LYS A 209 -0.81 22.36 3.39
N ASP A 210 0.16 22.87 2.61
CA ASP A 210 -0.05 23.21 1.20
C ASP A 210 -0.44 21.98 0.38
N LEU A 211 0.33 20.87 0.48
CA LEU A 211 0.06 19.61 -0.18
C LEU A 211 -1.36 19.12 0.11
N VAL A 212 -1.72 19.04 1.39
CA VAL A 212 -3.03 18.52 1.83
C VAL A 212 -4.17 19.43 1.38
N THR A 213 -4.00 20.75 1.48
CA THR A 213 -5.04 21.72 1.10
C THR A 213 -5.29 21.72 -0.39
N LYS A 214 -4.20 21.66 -1.19
CA LYS A 214 -4.26 21.75 -2.65
C LYS A 214 -4.80 20.45 -3.27
N TYR A 215 -4.30 19.30 -2.82
CA TYR A 215 -4.57 18.03 -3.49
C TYR A 215 -5.52 17.09 -2.76
N LYS A 216 -5.87 17.36 -1.51
CA LYS A 216 -6.90 16.67 -0.71
C LYS A 216 -6.73 15.13 -0.73
N PRO A 217 -5.63 14.59 -0.18
CA PRO A 217 -5.35 13.15 -0.20
C PRO A 217 -6.38 12.32 0.56
N SER A 218 -6.64 11.10 0.08
CA SER A 218 -7.38 10.08 0.83
C SER A 218 -6.46 9.24 1.72
N VAL A 219 -5.17 9.12 1.36
CA VAL A 219 -4.15 8.43 2.16
C VAL A 219 -2.94 9.35 2.29
N ILE A 220 -2.37 9.42 3.48
CA ILE A 220 -1.05 9.99 3.73
C ILE A 220 -0.18 8.88 4.31
N PHE A 221 0.84 8.48 3.56
CA PHE A 221 1.87 7.57 3.97
C PHE A 221 3.09 8.40 4.35
N SER A 222 3.32 8.61 5.65
CA SER A 222 4.50 9.31 6.15
C SER A 222 5.71 8.36 6.22
N ASP A 223 6.91 8.91 6.18
CA ASP A 223 8.16 8.15 6.29
C ASP A 223 9.31 9.05 6.73
N GLY A 224 10.45 8.46 7.10
CA GLY A 224 11.58 9.24 7.58
C GLY A 224 11.40 9.75 9.03
N GLU A 225 10.50 9.14 9.77
CA GLU A 225 10.14 9.53 11.15
C GLU A 225 11.21 9.17 12.18
N TRP A 226 12.10 8.24 11.87
CA TRP A 226 13.04 7.63 12.83
C TRP A 226 14.09 8.57 13.40
N GLU A 227 14.32 9.73 12.79
CA GLU A 227 15.34 10.70 13.20
C GLU A 227 14.99 11.44 14.52
N MET A 228 13.71 11.55 14.85
CA MET A 228 13.23 12.27 16.03
C MET A 228 12.00 11.60 16.64
N SER A 229 11.68 11.93 17.90
CA SER A 229 10.41 11.55 18.51
C SER A 229 9.23 12.28 17.90
N ASP A 230 8.01 11.76 18.08
CA ASP A 230 6.77 12.42 17.68
C ASP A 230 6.61 13.83 18.26
N THR A 231 7.09 14.03 19.49
CA THR A 231 7.09 15.35 20.15
C THR A 231 8.03 16.32 19.44
N ALA A 232 9.23 15.87 19.05
CA ALA A 232 10.19 16.70 18.33
C ALA A 232 9.78 16.96 16.87
N TRP A 233 9.00 16.07 16.27
CA TRP A 233 8.32 16.31 14.98
C TRP A 233 7.07 17.18 15.09
N HIS A 234 6.60 17.51 16.30
CA HIS A 234 5.30 18.14 16.54
C HIS A 234 4.14 17.39 15.84
N SER A 235 4.25 16.07 15.77
CA SER A 235 3.29 15.26 15.01
C SER A 235 1.88 15.32 15.56
N PRO A 236 1.62 15.31 16.89
CA PRO A 236 0.27 15.48 17.40
C PRO A 236 -0.40 16.80 16.99
N GLU A 237 0.36 17.89 16.93
CA GLU A 237 -0.13 19.21 16.50
C GLU A 237 -0.49 19.23 15.01
N LEU A 238 0.38 18.64 14.17
CA LEU A 238 0.13 18.53 12.74
C LEU A 238 -1.09 17.66 12.45
N LEU A 239 -1.24 16.55 13.16
CA LEU A 239 -2.36 15.63 13.02
C LEU A 239 -3.66 16.19 13.59
N ALA A 240 -3.62 16.99 14.68
CA ALA A 240 -4.78 17.70 15.17
C ALA A 240 -5.30 18.68 14.12
N TRP A 241 -4.41 19.46 13.46
CA TRP A 241 -4.79 20.28 12.32
C TRP A 241 -5.39 19.44 11.18
N LEU A 242 -4.77 18.30 10.84
CA LEU A 242 -5.24 17.44 9.76
C LEU A 242 -6.68 16.94 10.01
N PHE A 243 -7.00 16.60 11.26
CA PHE A 243 -8.29 16.01 11.61
C PHE A 243 -9.37 17.03 11.97
N ASN A 244 -9.00 18.29 12.31
CA ASN A 244 -9.97 19.33 12.65
C ASN A 244 -10.20 20.34 11.53
N ASP A 245 -9.13 20.81 10.88
CA ASP A 245 -9.14 22.05 10.09
C ASP A 245 -8.82 21.83 8.61
N SER A 246 -8.30 20.65 8.23
CA SER A 246 -7.95 20.36 6.83
C SER A 246 -9.19 20.08 5.97
N PRO A 247 -9.09 20.17 4.64
CA PRO A 247 -10.21 19.83 3.76
C PRO A 247 -10.51 18.31 3.70
N VAL A 248 -9.75 17.46 4.40
CA VAL A 248 -9.86 15.98 4.36
C VAL A 248 -10.19 15.34 5.71
N THR A 249 -10.66 16.11 6.67
CA THR A 249 -10.91 15.72 8.07
C THR A 249 -11.63 14.37 8.23
N LYS A 250 -12.60 14.06 7.34
CA LYS A 250 -13.48 12.90 7.47
C LYS A 250 -12.89 11.60 6.90
N ASP A 251 -12.22 11.71 5.75
CA ASP A 251 -11.95 10.54 4.91
C ASP A 251 -10.47 10.17 4.81
N VAL A 252 -9.56 11.07 5.25
CA VAL A 252 -8.13 10.81 5.20
C VAL A 252 -7.72 9.67 6.13
N VAL A 253 -6.87 8.79 5.63
CA VAL A 253 -6.23 7.72 6.40
C VAL A 253 -4.74 8.03 6.50
N ILE A 254 -4.16 7.75 7.65
CA ILE A 254 -2.72 7.95 7.90
C ILE A 254 -2.10 6.66 8.45
N ASP A 255 -0.85 6.45 8.11
CA ASP A 255 -0.03 5.37 8.66
C ASP A 255 0.49 5.69 10.08
N ASP A 256 1.35 4.82 10.61
CA ASP A 256 1.90 4.92 11.98
C ASP A 256 3.32 5.52 12.07
N ARG A 257 3.83 6.16 10.99
CA ARG A 257 5.21 6.66 10.88
C ARG A 257 5.31 8.16 11.17
N TRP A 258 4.98 8.59 12.38
CA TRP A 258 4.95 10.01 12.79
C TRP A 258 5.98 10.37 13.86
N GLY A 259 6.94 9.50 14.13
CA GLY A 259 8.04 9.66 15.07
C GLY A 259 8.70 8.33 15.36
N GLY A 260 9.96 8.32 15.73
CA GLY A 260 10.72 7.10 16.01
C GLY A 260 10.12 6.21 17.12
N ASN A 261 9.12 6.73 17.83
CA ASN A 261 8.43 6.07 18.93
C ASN A 261 6.96 5.73 18.64
N THR A 262 6.43 5.91 17.41
CA THR A 262 4.99 5.80 17.12
C THR A 262 4.53 4.50 16.49
N ARG A 263 5.41 3.77 15.80
CA ARG A 263 5.03 2.54 15.07
C ARG A 263 4.31 1.52 15.96
N GLY A 264 3.16 1.05 15.50
CA GLY A 264 2.35 0.03 16.17
C GLY A 264 1.65 0.48 17.45
N LYS A 265 1.66 1.79 17.80
CA LYS A 265 1.14 2.24 19.10
C LYS A 265 -0.19 2.99 19.02
N ASN A 266 -0.45 3.73 17.96
CA ASN A 266 -1.58 4.66 17.88
C ASN A 266 -2.68 4.15 16.95
N THR A 267 -3.04 2.89 17.09
CA THR A 267 -3.92 2.13 16.18
C THR A 267 -5.37 2.63 16.11
N GLY A 268 -5.76 3.57 16.97
CA GLY A 268 -7.05 4.24 16.88
C GLY A 268 -7.08 5.40 15.87
N ALA A 269 -5.91 6.02 15.58
CA ALA A 269 -5.77 7.10 14.60
C ALA A 269 -5.08 6.64 13.31
N THR A 270 -4.17 5.66 13.43
CA THR A 270 -3.25 5.23 12.38
C THR A 270 -3.43 3.76 12.06
N TYR A 271 -3.26 3.38 10.78
CA TYR A 271 -3.03 1.99 10.45
C TYR A 271 -1.55 1.64 10.63
N THR A 272 -1.28 0.37 10.93
CA THR A 272 0.10 -0.11 11.15
C THR A 272 0.75 -0.51 9.84
N THR A 273 1.97 -0.05 9.62
CA THR A 273 2.73 -0.41 8.42
C THR A 273 3.52 -1.69 8.61
N SER A 274 3.57 -2.51 7.56
CA SER A 274 4.41 -3.70 7.45
C SER A 274 5.16 -3.67 6.10
N GLU A 275 6.33 -4.26 6.09
CA GLU A 275 7.13 -4.41 4.88
C GLU A 275 7.60 -5.87 4.75
N TYR A 276 7.44 -6.45 3.55
CA TYR A 276 7.93 -7.79 3.19
C TYR A 276 7.51 -8.94 4.13
N GLY A 277 6.28 -8.90 4.61
CA GLY A 277 5.65 -10.06 5.25
C GLY A 277 5.97 -10.25 6.73
N ALA A 278 6.28 -9.19 7.46
CA ALA A 278 6.31 -9.23 8.92
C ALA A 278 4.95 -9.72 9.45
N GLY A 279 4.97 -10.57 10.48
CA GLY A 279 3.73 -11.02 11.12
C GLY A 279 3.03 -9.84 11.81
N MET A 280 1.73 -9.66 11.55
CA MET A 280 0.93 -8.58 12.13
C MET A 280 -0.16 -9.14 13.05
N ASP A 281 -0.55 -8.35 14.05
CA ASP A 281 -1.70 -8.64 14.89
C ASP A 281 -2.99 -8.54 14.05
N PRO A 282 -3.81 -9.59 13.95
CA PRO A 282 -5.06 -9.55 13.18
C PRO A 282 -6.13 -8.60 13.75
N ASN A 283 -5.94 -8.08 14.97
CA ASN A 283 -6.87 -7.16 15.62
C ASN A 283 -6.59 -5.69 15.31
N VAL A 284 -5.52 -5.37 14.59
CA VAL A 284 -5.20 -4.00 14.15
C VAL A 284 -5.43 -3.87 12.64
N ILE A 285 -5.78 -2.67 12.19
CA ILE A 285 -5.80 -2.36 10.75
C ILE A 285 -4.36 -2.12 10.33
N TRP A 286 -3.90 -2.86 9.32
CA TRP A 286 -2.53 -2.81 8.85
C TRP A 286 -2.43 -2.90 7.33
N GLU A 287 -1.33 -2.42 6.80
CA GLU A 287 -1.01 -2.44 5.37
C GLU A 287 0.40 -2.96 5.15
N GLU A 288 0.52 -3.88 4.23
CA GLU A 288 1.79 -4.40 3.73
C GLU A 288 2.22 -3.60 2.52
N SER A 289 3.44 -3.03 2.54
CA SER A 289 4.05 -2.43 1.35
C SER A 289 5.23 -3.27 0.86
N GLN A 290 5.29 -3.49 -0.45
CA GLN A 290 6.43 -4.15 -1.09
C GLN A 290 6.50 -3.87 -2.58
N GLY A 291 7.71 -3.88 -3.14
CA GLY A 291 7.95 -3.74 -4.57
C GLY A 291 7.59 -5.01 -5.36
N ILE A 292 7.26 -4.83 -6.64
CA ILE A 292 7.19 -5.93 -7.61
C ILE A 292 8.58 -6.54 -7.80
N GLY A 293 9.63 -5.71 -7.83
CA GLY A 293 11.04 -6.10 -7.81
C GLY A 293 11.64 -6.08 -6.40
N HIS A 294 12.94 -5.88 -6.32
CA HIS A 294 13.70 -5.74 -5.08
C HIS A 294 13.80 -4.28 -4.61
N SER A 295 13.60 -3.32 -5.51
CA SER A 295 13.63 -1.89 -5.27
C SER A 295 12.22 -1.31 -5.28
N TYR A 296 11.97 -0.23 -4.54
CA TYR A 296 10.77 0.57 -4.69
C TYR A 296 10.92 1.49 -5.92
N GLY A 297 11.94 2.33 -6.00
CA GLY A 297 12.24 3.10 -7.21
C GLY A 297 12.74 2.20 -8.35
N TYR A 298 12.52 2.64 -9.59
CA TYR A 298 13.02 1.90 -10.77
C TYR A 298 14.52 1.61 -10.67
N ASN A 299 14.88 0.33 -10.78
CA ASN A 299 16.25 -0.12 -10.79
C ASN A 299 16.58 -0.80 -12.12
N ARG A 300 17.40 -0.16 -12.94
CA ARG A 300 17.81 -0.68 -14.27
C ARG A 300 18.64 -1.96 -14.22
N ASN A 301 19.16 -2.34 -13.05
CA ASN A 301 19.91 -3.57 -12.87
C ASN A 301 19.02 -4.78 -12.67
N GLU A 302 17.74 -4.59 -12.33
CA GLU A 302 16.82 -5.72 -12.18
C GLU A 302 16.56 -6.38 -13.51
N GLN A 303 16.72 -7.69 -13.54
CA GLN A 303 16.41 -8.54 -14.68
C GLN A 303 15.01 -9.13 -14.52
N LEU A 304 14.50 -9.81 -15.56
CA LEU A 304 13.16 -10.37 -15.54
C LEU A 304 12.92 -11.31 -14.33
N ASP A 305 13.93 -12.07 -13.95
CA ASP A 305 13.85 -13.04 -12.83
C ASP A 305 13.89 -12.37 -11.44
N ASP A 306 14.26 -11.10 -11.37
CA ASP A 306 14.22 -10.30 -10.13
C ASP A 306 12.80 -9.82 -9.81
N TYR A 307 11.92 -9.77 -10.81
CA TYR A 307 10.52 -9.39 -10.63
C TYR A 307 9.67 -10.58 -10.21
N LYS A 308 8.86 -10.40 -9.16
CA LYS A 308 7.90 -11.43 -8.73
C LYS A 308 6.98 -11.83 -9.89
N THR A 309 6.65 -13.09 -9.97
CA THR A 309 5.67 -13.58 -10.96
C THR A 309 4.26 -13.09 -10.61
N SER A 310 3.37 -13.01 -11.60
CA SER A 310 1.97 -12.64 -11.38
C SER A 310 1.30 -13.54 -10.35
N ASN A 311 1.56 -14.86 -10.40
CA ASN A 311 1.05 -15.79 -9.40
C ASN A 311 1.58 -15.52 -7.98
N ALA A 312 2.86 -15.16 -7.85
CA ALA A 312 3.43 -14.80 -6.55
C ALA A 312 2.78 -13.53 -5.97
N LEU A 313 2.51 -12.52 -6.80
CA LEU A 313 1.85 -11.28 -6.39
C LEU A 313 0.38 -11.52 -6.01
N ILE A 314 -0.34 -12.35 -6.76
CA ILE A 314 -1.72 -12.75 -6.44
C ILE A 314 -1.75 -13.48 -5.09
N LEU A 315 -0.83 -14.44 -4.85
CA LEU A 315 -0.72 -15.14 -3.58
C LEU A 315 -0.32 -14.20 -2.43
N THR A 316 0.51 -13.19 -2.69
CA THR A 316 0.82 -12.15 -1.70
C THR A 316 -0.43 -11.36 -1.30
N LEU A 317 -1.25 -10.92 -2.27
CA LEU A 317 -2.50 -10.24 -1.98
C LEU A 317 -3.46 -11.13 -1.18
N ILE A 318 -3.59 -12.39 -1.57
CA ILE A 318 -4.43 -13.38 -0.87
C ILE A 318 -3.95 -13.56 0.58
N ASP A 319 -2.67 -13.72 0.80
CA ASP A 319 -2.06 -13.90 2.11
C ASP A 319 -2.32 -12.71 3.03
N VAL A 320 -2.01 -11.51 2.54
CA VAL A 320 -2.19 -10.26 3.29
C VAL A 320 -3.66 -10.09 3.69
N VAL A 321 -4.60 -10.28 2.76
CA VAL A 321 -6.03 -10.13 3.01
C VAL A 321 -6.57 -11.23 3.92
N ALA A 322 -6.12 -12.47 3.78
CA ALA A 322 -6.50 -13.58 4.68
C ALA A 322 -6.09 -13.30 6.14
N ARG A 323 -5.02 -12.55 6.34
CA ARG A 323 -4.55 -12.09 7.66
C ARG A 323 -5.18 -10.76 8.11
N GLY A 324 -6.13 -10.19 7.34
CA GLY A 324 -6.86 -8.98 7.68
C GLY A 324 -6.21 -7.67 7.22
N GLY A 325 -5.09 -7.72 6.48
CA GLY A 325 -4.37 -6.55 6.00
C GLY A 325 -4.85 -6.01 4.67
N ASN A 326 -4.22 -4.90 4.25
CA ASN A 326 -4.26 -4.33 2.90
C ASN A 326 -2.90 -4.52 2.24
N LEU A 327 -2.88 -4.63 0.91
CA LEU A 327 -1.64 -4.63 0.13
C LEU A 327 -1.48 -3.30 -0.60
N LEU A 328 -0.36 -2.63 -0.39
CA LEU A 328 0.11 -1.47 -1.15
C LEU A 328 1.30 -1.92 -2.01
N LEU A 329 1.02 -2.28 -3.27
CA LEU A 329 2.00 -2.86 -4.18
C LEU A 329 2.72 -1.77 -4.96
N ASP A 330 4.04 -1.72 -4.83
CA ASP A 330 4.85 -0.66 -5.39
C ASP A 330 5.34 -0.94 -6.81
N ILE A 331 5.36 0.14 -7.59
CA ILE A 331 5.99 0.25 -8.90
C ILE A 331 6.96 1.43 -8.93
N GLY A 332 8.05 1.28 -9.68
CA GLY A 332 9.02 2.33 -9.96
C GLY A 332 8.99 2.74 -11.44
N PRO A 333 8.39 3.88 -11.80
CA PRO A 333 8.47 4.40 -13.16
C PRO A 333 9.88 4.92 -13.50
N ALA A 334 10.24 4.85 -14.79
CA ALA A 334 11.46 5.45 -15.31
C ALA A 334 11.38 6.99 -15.33
N ALA A 335 12.53 7.67 -15.48
CA ALA A 335 12.59 9.13 -15.43
C ALA A 335 11.79 9.81 -16.55
N ASP A 336 11.59 9.15 -17.67
CA ASP A 336 10.77 9.64 -18.78
C ASP A 336 9.25 9.56 -18.52
N GLY A 337 8.84 8.90 -17.42
CA GLY A 337 7.44 8.71 -17.06
C GLY A 337 6.82 7.41 -17.58
N THR A 338 7.61 6.49 -18.12
CA THR A 338 7.10 5.18 -18.52
C THR A 338 7.06 4.21 -17.34
N ILE A 339 5.96 3.50 -17.18
CA ILE A 339 5.90 2.34 -16.28
C ILE A 339 6.54 1.15 -17.01
N PRO A 340 7.56 0.47 -16.45
CA PRO A 340 8.17 -0.70 -17.08
C PRO A 340 7.13 -1.73 -17.50
N VAL A 341 7.25 -2.28 -18.72
CA VAL A 341 6.27 -3.19 -19.32
C VAL A 341 6.01 -4.39 -18.43
N ILE A 342 7.06 -4.93 -17.79
CA ILE A 342 6.91 -6.06 -16.86
C ILE A 342 6.02 -5.72 -15.67
N MET A 343 6.14 -4.50 -15.11
CA MET A 343 5.30 -4.06 -14.00
C MET A 343 3.84 -3.89 -14.46
N GLN A 344 3.61 -3.27 -15.64
CA GLN A 344 2.27 -3.17 -16.22
C GLN A 344 1.63 -4.55 -16.40
N GLN A 345 2.39 -5.52 -16.96
CA GLN A 345 1.89 -6.87 -17.17
C GLN A 345 1.47 -7.55 -15.85
N ARG A 346 2.31 -7.43 -14.81
CA ARG A 346 1.99 -7.99 -13.48
C ARG A 346 0.72 -7.39 -12.90
N LEU A 347 0.55 -6.08 -13.00
CA LEU A 347 -0.65 -5.39 -12.54
C LEU A 347 -1.91 -5.85 -13.30
N ILE A 348 -1.84 -5.97 -14.61
CA ILE A 348 -2.97 -6.43 -15.44
C ILE A 348 -3.33 -7.88 -15.12
N ASP A 349 -2.36 -8.76 -14.92
CA ASP A 349 -2.59 -10.16 -14.54
C ASP A 349 -3.31 -10.26 -13.18
N MET A 350 -2.91 -9.44 -12.21
CA MET A 350 -3.62 -9.34 -10.92
C MET A 350 -5.06 -8.89 -11.10
N GLY A 351 -5.27 -7.87 -11.95
CA GLY A 351 -6.60 -7.37 -12.29
C GLY A 351 -7.50 -8.43 -12.94
N ASN A 352 -6.97 -9.18 -13.88
CA ASN A 352 -7.70 -10.29 -14.52
C ASN A 352 -8.13 -11.34 -13.48
N TRP A 353 -7.27 -11.66 -12.52
CA TRP A 353 -7.63 -12.56 -11.42
C TRP A 353 -8.71 -11.96 -10.51
N LEU A 354 -8.60 -10.67 -10.17
CA LEU A 354 -9.54 -9.95 -9.32
C LEU A 354 -10.93 -9.75 -9.95
N GLN A 355 -11.02 -9.64 -11.28
CA GLN A 355 -12.31 -9.60 -11.98
C GLN A 355 -13.15 -10.85 -11.70
N VAL A 356 -12.52 -11.99 -11.53
CA VAL A 356 -13.19 -13.26 -11.23
C VAL A 356 -13.37 -13.45 -9.73
N ASN A 357 -12.34 -13.17 -8.94
CA ASN A 357 -12.23 -13.59 -7.54
C ASN A 357 -12.35 -12.44 -6.52
N GLY A 358 -12.61 -11.21 -6.96
CA GLY A 358 -12.64 -10.02 -6.10
C GLY A 358 -13.63 -10.09 -4.94
N GLU A 359 -14.69 -10.91 -5.03
CA GLU A 359 -15.62 -11.15 -3.93
C GLU A 359 -14.92 -11.71 -2.68
N ALA A 360 -13.84 -12.49 -2.87
CA ALA A 360 -13.05 -13.08 -1.80
C ALA A 360 -11.98 -12.12 -1.23
N ILE A 361 -11.86 -10.91 -1.79
CA ILE A 361 -10.85 -9.92 -1.41
C ILE A 361 -11.51 -8.66 -0.85
N TYR A 362 -12.32 -7.95 -1.66
CA TYR A 362 -12.87 -6.65 -1.27
C TYR A 362 -13.98 -6.77 -0.22
N GLY A 363 -13.88 -5.94 0.82
CA GLY A 363 -14.86 -5.90 1.91
C GLY A 363 -14.88 -7.20 2.74
N THR A 364 -13.80 -7.98 2.69
CA THR A 364 -13.66 -9.19 3.50
C THR A 364 -12.90 -8.93 4.79
N GLU A 365 -13.05 -9.84 5.72
CA GLU A 365 -12.36 -9.88 7.01
C GLU A 365 -11.57 -11.18 7.14
N ALA A 366 -10.59 -11.18 8.04
CA ALA A 366 -9.91 -12.40 8.43
C ALA A 366 -10.92 -13.38 9.07
N TRP A 367 -10.82 -14.65 8.69
CA TRP A 367 -11.55 -15.69 9.41
C TRP A 367 -10.73 -16.13 10.63
N LYS A 368 -11.36 -16.82 11.59
CA LYS A 368 -10.70 -17.39 12.78
C LYS A 368 -9.43 -18.19 12.48
N GLN A 369 -9.27 -18.62 11.24
CA GLN A 369 -8.14 -19.36 10.70
C GLN A 369 -7.79 -18.79 9.32
N SER A 370 -6.69 -18.03 9.25
CA SER A 370 -6.23 -17.44 7.98
C SER A 370 -5.72 -18.49 6.99
N TYR A 371 -5.12 -19.58 7.50
CA TYR A 371 -4.54 -20.66 6.70
C TYR A 371 -4.98 -22.04 7.17
N GLN A 372 -5.08 -22.98 6.23
CA GLN A 372 -4.99 -24.40 6.53
C GLN A 372 -3.63 -24.93 6.10
N TRP A 373 -2.93 -25.55 7.04
CA TRP A 373 -1.65 -26.20 6.77
C TRP A 373 -1.81 -27.68 6.46
N SER A 374 -0.95 -28.20 5.55
CA SER A 374 -0.75 -29.61 5.40
C SER A 374 -0.14 -30.23 6.67
N GLU A 375 -0.05 -31.54 6.72
CA GLU A 375 0.69 -32.23 7.78
C GLU A 375 2.19 -31.93 7.67
N GLY A 376 2.89 -31.98 8.81
CA GLY A 376 4.32 -31.76 8.89
C GLY A 376 4.72 -30.56 9.76
N LYS A 377 6.03 -30.32 9.86
CA LYS A 377 6.59 -29.20 10.62
C LYS A 377 6.47 -27.92 9.77
N LYS A 378 5.90 -26.85 10.35
CA LYS A 378 5.84 -25.55 9.68
C LYS A 378 7.25 -24.99 9.46
N PRO A 379 7.50 -24.27 8.33
CA PRO A 379 8.80 -23.67 8.08
C PRO A 379 9.13 -22.61 9.15
N GLU A 380 10.39 -22.58 9.58
CA GLU A 380 10.93 -21.55 10.46
C GLU A 380 11.36 -20.33 9.64
N LYS A 381 11.44 -19.13 10.26
CA LYS A 381 11.96 -17.94 9.58
C LYS A 381 13.39 -18.19 9.07
N LYS A 382 13.71 -17.61 7.90
CA LYS A 382 15.02 -17.75 7.25
C LYS A 382 16.14 -16.94 7.93
N GLY A 383 15.82 -16.04 8.88
CA GLY A 383 16.77 -15.15 9.55
C GLY A 383 16.06 -14.12 10.44
N GLU A 384 16.84 -13.21 11.01
CA GLU A 384 16.36 -12.15 11.91
C GLU A 384 15.88 -10.88 11.19
N SER A 385 16.27 -10.71 9.91
CA SER A 385 15.82 -9.56 9.10
C SER A 385 14.30 -9.50 8.98
N TYR A 386 13.73 -8.31 9.00
CA TYR A 386 12.30 -8.10 8.71
C TYR A 386 11.89 -8.63 7.32
N MET A 387 12.85 -8.71 6.38
CA MET A 387 12.65 -9.26 5.03
C MET A 387 12.89 -10.78 4.94
N ALA A 388 13.22 -11.47 6.02
CA ALA A 388 13.61 -12.89 6.02
C ALA A 388 12.42 -13.87 6.05
N GLY A 389 11.19 -13.40 5.92
CA GLY A 389 9.99 -14.24 5.83
C GLY A 389 9.95 -15.10 4.58
N TYR A 390 9.10 -16.14 4.59
CA TYR A 390 8.73 -16.86 3.38
C TYR A 390 7.64 -16.08 2.65
N SER A 391 7.76 -15.91 1.33
CA SER A 391 6.67 -15.41 0.52
C SER A 391 5.46 -16.35 0.54
N ALA A 392 4.26 -15.82 0.31
CA ALA A 392 3.04 -16.65 0.23
C ALA A 392 3.15 -17.76 -0.83
N ALA A 393 3.81 -17.48 -1.95
CA ALA A 393 4.07 -18.46 -3.02
C ALA A 393 4.99 -19.60 -2.54
N GLU A 394 6.00 -19.27 -1.73
CA GLU A 394 6.87 -20.29 -1.13
C GLU A 394 6.12 -21.11 -0.08
N LEU A 395 5.27 -20.49 0.74
CA LEU A 395 4.46 -21.17 1.76
C LEU A 395 3.40 -22.10 1.14
N ALA A 396 2.83 -21.73 0.01
CA ALA A 396 1.82 -22.53 -0.69
C ALA A 396 2.41 -23.67 -1.57
N LYS A 397 3.73 -23.70 -1.74
CA LYS A 397 4.40 -24.73 -2.57
C LYS A 397 4.60 -26.01 -1.77
N PRO A 398 4.06 -27.17 -2.22
CA PRO A 398 4.30 -28.45 -1.57
C PRO A 398 5.80 -28.77 -1.46
N ARG A 399 6.23 -29.22 -0.28
CA ARG A 399 7.62 -29.60 0.03
C ARG A 399 7.65 -30.94 0.74
N LYS A 400 8.70 -31.68 0.54
CA LYS A 400 8.94 -32.93 1.28
C LYS A 400 9.25 -32.59 2.74
N ASP A 401 8.62 -33.29 3.66
CA ASP A 401 8.86 -33.23 5.13
C ASP A 401 8.61 -31.85 5.78
N THR A 402 7.99 -30.90 5.07
CA THR A 402 7.66 -29.57 5.57
C THR A 402 6.21 -29.24 5.27
N ALA A 403 5.46 -28.73 6.27
CA ALA A 403 4.11 -28.28 6.06
C ALA A 403 4.08 -27.10 5.08
N TYR A 404 3.04 -27.05 4.25
CA TYR A 404 2.75 -25.96 3.33
C TYR A 404 1.31 -25.50 3.50
N VAL A 405 1.00 -24.29 3.04
CA VAL A 405 -0.36 -23.75 3.09
C VAL A 405 -1.20 -24.41 2.00
N GLU A 406 -2.16 -25.24 2.41
CA GLU A 406 -3.11 -25.87 1.50
C GLU A 406 -4.16 -24.88 1.01
N TYR A 407 -4.68 -24.04 1.90
CA TYR A 407 -5.74 -23.06 1.61
C TYR A 407 -5.55 -21.80 2.42
N PHE A 408 -6.02 -20.66 1.85
CA PHE A 408 -6.22 -19.41 2.55
C PHE A 408 -7.71 -19.17 2.75
N PHE A 409 -8.08 -18.39 3.79
CA PHE A 409 -9.48 -18.12 4.09
C PHE A 409 -9.73 -16.64 4.31
N THR A 410 -10.84 -16.16 3.74
CA THR A 410 -11.44 -14.88 4.06
C THR A 410 -12.92 -15.07 4.33
N ARG A 411 -13.55 -14.13 5.04
CA ARG A 411 -15.00 -14.16 5.26
C ARG A 411 -15.65 -12.84 4.89
N LYS A 412 -16.94 -12.90 4.53
CA LYS A 412 -17.77 -11.71 4.34
C LYS A 412 -19.19 -12.06 4.79
N ASP A 413 -19.69 -11.34 5.77
CA ASP A 413 -20.97 -11.65 6.41
C ASP A 413 -21.02 -13.11 6.89
N LYS A 414 -21.91 -13.93 6.30
CA LYS A 414 -22.04 -15.37 6.57
C LYS A 414 -21.31 -16.27 5.58
N ASP A 415 -20.61 -15.69 4.62
CA ASP A 415 -19.91 -16.45 3.60
C ASP A 415 -18.44 -16.71 4.01
N LEU A 416 -18.00 -17.92 3.73
CA LEU A 416 -16.58 -18.30 3.81
C LEU A 416 -16.02 -18.50 2.41
N PHE A 417 -14.89 -17.89 2.14
CA PHE A 417 -14.11 -18.08 0.92
C PHE A 417 -12.89 -18.94 1.23
N CYS A 418 -12.81 -20.11 0.60
CA CYS A 418 -11.65 -20.97 0.63
C CYS A 418 -10.87 -20.77 -0.67
N ILE A 419 -9.68 -20.15 -0.57
CA ILE A 419 -8.83 -19.83 -1.70
C ILE A 419 -7.79 -20.92 -1.84
N VAL A 420 -7.79 -21.58 -2.98
CA VAL A 420 -6.99 -22.78 -3.26
C VAL A 420 -5.85 -22.42 -4.21
N PRO A 421 -4.58 -22.51 -3.78
CA PRO A 421 -3.43 -22.09 -4.58
C PRO A 421 -3.21 -22.89 -5.87
N ALA A 422 -3.56 -24.17 -5.86
CA ALA A 422 -3.40 -25.06 -7.00
C ALA A 422 -4.56 -26.05 -7.07
N TYR A 423 -4.86 -26.55 -8.28
CA TYR A 423 -5.91 -27.55 -8.46
C TYR A 423 -5.64 -28.80 -7.61
N ALA A 424 -6.72 -29.26 -6.95
CA ALA A 424 -6.78 -30.54 -6.25
C ALA A 424 -8.13 -31.21 -6.58
N PRO A 425 -8.19 -32.56 -6.77
CA PRO A 425 -9.44 -33.26 -7.05
C PRO A 425 -10.42 -33.23 -5.89
N GLN A 426 -9.96 -32.82 -4.72
CA GLN A 426 -10.76 -32.70 -3.51
C GLN A 426 -10.24 -31.54 -2.67
N VAL A 427 -11.14 -30.68 -2.19
CA VAL A 427 -10.84 -29.65 -1.19
C VAL A 427 -11.40 -30.10 0.15
N ARG A 428 -10.53 -30.31 1.15
CA ARG A 428 -10.91 -30.75 2.51
C ARG A 428 -10.66 -29.62 3.52
N ILE A 429 -11.73 -29.05 4.06
CA ILE A 429 -11.65 -28.06 5.12
C ILE A 429 -11.72 -28.78 6.47
N LYS A 430 -10.58 -28.81 7.17
CA LYS A 430 -10.40 -29.54 8.44
C LYS A 430 -11.14 -28.85 9.59
N GLY A 431 -11.81 -29.62 10.43
CA GLY A 431 -12.49 -29.09 11.63
C GLY A 431 -13.61 -28.09 11.33
N PHE A 432 -14.23 -28.18 10.17
CA PHE A 432 -15.26 -27.24 9.73
C PHE A 432 -16.58 -27.95 9.40
N ARG A 433 -17.67 -27.36 9.90
CA ARG A 433 -19.04 -27.78 9.57
C ARG A 433 -19.83 -26.55 9.15
N PRO A 434 -20.18 -26.41 7.86
CA PRO A 434 -20.93 -25.27 7.37
C PRO A 434 -22.38 -25.30 7.88
N ALA A 435 -22.93 -24.10 8.16
CA ALA A 435 -24.36 -23.95 8.52
C ALA A 435 -25.29 -24.27 7.32
N ALA A 436 -24.82 -23.98 6.09
CA ALA A 436 -25.52 -24.35 4.86
C ALA A 436 -24.55 -25.00 3.87
N ASN A 437 -25.04 -26.00 3.12
CA ASN A 437 -24.26 -26.69 2.09
C ASN A 437 -24.51 -26.07 0.71
N LYS A 438 -24.09 -24.81 0.51
CA LYS A 438 -24.18 -24.09 -0.76
C LYS A 438 -22.77 -23.75 -1.22
N VAL A 439 -22.25 -24.53 -2.16
CA VAL A 439 -20.85 -24.43 -2.62
C VAL A 439 -20.82 -24.02 -4.08
N ARG A 440 -19.99 -23.04 -4.42
CA ARG A 440 -19.73 -22.65 -5.81
C ARG A 440 -18.24 -22.26 -5.99
N ILE A 441 -17.74 -22.41 -7.21
CA ILE A 441 -16.45 -21.85 -7.60
C ILE A 441 -16.70 -20.51 -8.28
N LEU A 442 -15.94 -19.48 -7.88
CA LEU A 442 -16.01 -18.19 -8.54
C LEU A 442 -15.54 -18.32 -9.99
N GLY A 443 -16.25 -17.66 -10.91
CA GLY A 443 -15.96 -17.75 -12.35
C GLY A 443 -16.37 -19.06 -13.03
N SER A 444 -17.05 -19.99 -12.32
CA SER A 444 -17.58 -21.23 -12.91
C SER A 444 -19.07 -21.35 -12.73
N ASN A 445 -19.74 -21.87 -13.77
CA ASN A 445 -21.17 -22.20 -13.74
C ASN A 445 -21.44 -23.67 -13.36
N LYS A 446 -20.37 -24.46 -13.11
CA LYS A 446 -20.53 -25.86 -12.73
C LYS A 446 -21.02 -26.02 -11.31
N THR A 447 -21.95 -26.95 -11.14
CA THR A 447 -22.45 -27.34 -9.84
C THR A 447 -21.44 -28.27 -9.17
N ILE A 448 -20.98 -27.88 -7.99
CA ILE A 448 -20.17 -28.71 -7.10
C ILE A 448 -20.89 -28.89 -5.78
N THR A 449 -20.62 -30.00 -5.11
CA THR A 449 -21.27 -30.34 -3.85
C THR A 449 -20.20 -30.64 -2.80
N GLY A 450 -20.52 -30.28 -1.57
CA GLY A 450 -19.76 -30.67 -0.40
C GLY A 450 -20.49 -31.72 0.43
N LYS A 451 -19.75 -32.48 1.21
CA LYS A 451 -20.31 -33.43 2.20
C LYS A 451 -19.53 -33.34 3.51
N GLN A 452 -20.24 -33.53 4.61
CA GLN A 452 -19.64 -33.69 5.91
C GLN A 452 -18.99 -35.07 6.02
N SER A 453 -17.77 -35.15 6.50
CA SER A 453 -17.03 -36.39 6.77
C SER A 453 -16.32 -36.28 8.13
N GLY A 454 -16.95 -36.82 9.16
CA GLY A 454 -16.50 -36.60 10.54
C GLY A 454 -16.55 -35.11 10.91
N ASN A 455 -15.40 -34.58 11.31
CA ASN A 455 -15.25 -33.16 11.65
C ASN A 455 -14.90 -32.26 10.44
N ASP A 456 -14.67 -32.86 9.26
CA ASP A 456 -14.18 -32.13 8.09
C ASP A 456 -15.30 -31.98 7.04
N PHE A 457 -15.24 -30.87 6.32
CA PHE A 457 -16.10 -30.64 5.15
C PHE A 457 -15.31 -30.89 3.87
N ILE A 458 -15.83 -31.78 3.03
CA ILE A 458 -15.15 -32.25 1.82
C ILE A 458 -15.94 -31.77 0.60
N ILE A 459 -15.24 -31.11 -0.32
CA ILE A 459 -15.77 -30.64 -1.60
C ILE A 459 -15.13 -31.48 -2.70
N ASP A 460 -15.98 -32.15 -3.47
CA ASP A 460 -15.55 -32.99 -4.59
C ASP A 460 -15.34 -32.13 -5.84
N MET A 461 -14.10 -32.07 -6.32
CA MET A 461 -13.68 -31.33 -7.49
C MET A 461 -13.44 -32.24 -8.71
N SER A 462 -13.65 -33.54 -8.58
CA SER A 462 -13.30 -34.54 -9.62
C SER A 462 -14.06 -34.36 -10.94
N SER A 463 -15.23 -33.69 -10.90
CA SER A 463 -16.02 -33.35 -12.08
C SER A 463 -15.46 -32.17 -12.89
N LEU A 464 -14.43 -31.49 -12.37
CA LEU A 464 -13.76 -30.35 -12.98
C LEU A 464 -12.34 -30.74 -13.41
N LYS A 465 -11.95 -30.30 -14.59
CA LYS A 465 -10.56 -30.40 -15.02
C LYS A 465 -9.82 -29.09 -14.71
N PRO A 466 -8.47 -29.11 -14.56
CA PRO A 466 -7.69 -27.89 -14.30
C PRO A 466 -7.91 -26.79 -15.34
N ASP A 467 -8.07 -27.16 -16.62
CA ASP A 467 -8.31 -26.24 -17.74
C ASP A 467 -9.72 -25.65 -17.79
N GLU A 468 -10.64 -26.16 -16.99
CA GLU A 468 -12.01 -25.63 -16.82
C GLU A 468 -12.09 -24.60 -15.69
N LEU A 469 -11.03 -24.40 -14.92
CA LEU A 469 -10.93 -23.31 -13.96
C LEU A 469 -10.55 -22.03 -14.69
N SER A 470 -11.32 -20.97 -14.49
CA SER A 470 -11.07 -19.67 -15.12
C SER A 470 -9.80 -18.99 -14.62
N THR A 471 -9.33 -19.36 -13.41
CA THR A 471 -8.14 -18.80 -12.77
C THR A 471 -7.43 -19.81 -11.88
N THR A 472 -6.14 -19.58 -11.63
CA THR A 472 -5.34 -20.25 -10.60
C THR A 472 -4.44 -19.21 -9.96
N PRO A 473 -4.49 -18.98 -8.62
CA PRO A 473 -5.36 -19.63 -7.62
C PRO A 473 -6.86 -19.48 -7.92
N PHE A 474 -7.70 -20.41 -7.46
CA PHE A 474 -9.15 -20.32 -7.61
C PHE A 474 -9.85 -20.24 -6.26
N VAL A 475 -11.11 -19.81 -6.25
CA VAL A 475 -11.88 -19.58 -5.01
C VAL A 475 -13.11 -20.45 -4.97
N VAL A 476 -13.27 -21.17 -3.86
CA VAL A 476 -14.50 -21.86 -3.49
C VAL A 476 -15.24 -21.00 -2.47
N ARG A 477 -16.44 -20.51 -2.84
CA ARG A 477 -17.35 -19.80 -1.93
C ARG A 477 -18.30 -20.79 -1.28
N LEU A 478 -18.35 -20.77 0.05
CA LEU A 478 -19.34 -21.46 0.87
C LEU A 478 -20.33 -20.41 1.37
N GLN A 479 -21.50 -20.37 0.74
CA GLN A 479 -22.50 -19.35 1.00
C GLN A 479 -23.31 -19.70 2.26
N ASP A 480 -23.61 -18.72 3.12
CA ASP A 480 -24.33 -18.87 4.38
C ASP A 480 -23.71 -19.97 5.28
N ALA A 481 -22.39 -20.14 5.25
CA ALA A 481 -21.70 -21.26 5.90
C ALA A 481 -21.24 -20.96 7.34
N LEU A 482 -21.24 -19.70 7.78
CA LEU A 482 -20.78 -19.22 9.10
C LEU A 482 -21.91 -18.92 10.07
#